data_86f1e261fc0b088abe6656024ac2df6f
#
_entry.id   86f1e261fc0b088abe6656024ac2df6f
#
_cell.length_a   1.000
_cell.length_b   1.000
_cell.length_c   1.000
_cell.angle_alpha   90.00
_cell.angle_beta   90.00
_cell.angle_gamma   90.00
#
_symmetry.space_group_name_H-M   'P 1'
#
loop_
_entity.id
_entity.type
_entity.pdbx_description
1 polymer ?
#
loop_
_entity_poly.entity_id
_entity_poly.type
_entity_poly.pdbx_seq_one_letter_code
_entity_poly.pdbx_strand_id
1 'polypeptide(L)'
;MRTKHLTRAAGLALVSLALIAPAALAQDATPMAPAMGTPISSEAMTLDVPLVDATGDAVGLATFTEGDNGVTIHLLVQGLTPGEHGWHLHEFGSCDGNTDEPFSSAGGHWNPTEMEHGAPDAAMHHVGDFGNFEATADGMAEATITTTDFTLGDGPTSIHDDDGTAIIIHAGRDDLMTQPSGDSGARFACGVVAEPMMGVVSTPVATPMDSGMSAPQATPMS
;
A
#
# COMPACT_ATOMS: atom_id res chain seq x y z
N MET A 1 35.39 -63.79 15.11
CA MET A 1 36.34 -64.44 16.05
C MET A 1 36.84 -63.47 17.10
N ARG A 2 36.84 -63.90 18.38
CA ARG A 2 37.34 -63.23 19.61
C ARG A 2 36.42 -62.17 20.23
N THR A 3 35.56 -62.52 21.10
CA THR A 3 35.40 -62.91 22.55
C THR A 3 36.25 -62.14 23.55
N LYS A 4 35.50 -61.66 24.59
CA LYS A 4 35.88 -61.56 26.04
C LYS A 4 36.45 -60.18 26.43
N HIS A 5 36.15 -59.57 27.58
CA HIS A 5 35.82 -60.16 28.92
C HIS A 5 35.02 -59.10 29.74
N LEU A 6 34.11 -59.63 30.59
CA LEU A 6 33.52 -59.02 31.78
C LEU A 6 34.58 -58.77 32.85
N THR A 7 34.46 -57.70 33.60
CA THR A 7 34.93 -57.65 34.99
C THR A 7 33.91 -56.85 35.84
N ARG A 8 33.33 -57.54 36.79
CA ARG A 8 32.55 -57.03 37.92
C ARG A 8 33.53 -56.54 39.01
N ALA A 9 33.23 -55.38 39.61
CA ALA A 9 33.77 -55.03 40.92
C ALA A 9 32.61 -54.50 41.80
N ALA A 10 32.44 -55.23 42.92
CA ALA A 10 31.55 -54.86 44.00
C ALA A 10 32.30 -53.94 44.97
N GLY A 11 31.63 -52.86 45.45
CA GLY A 11 32.21 -51.95 46.42
C GLY A 11 31.15 -51.43 47.39
N LEU A 12 31.21 -51.87 48.56
CA LEU A 12 30.70 -51.59 49.89
C LEU A 12 29.95 -50.23 50.08
N ALA A 13 28.78 -50.37 50.71
CA ALA A 13 27.97 -49.28 51.25
C ALA A 13 28.58 -48.74 52.57
N LEU A 14 28.68 -47.42 52.66
CA LEU A 14 28.85 -46.68 53.93
C LEU A 14 27.64 -45.82 54.14
N VAL A 15 26.83 -46.10 55.15
CA VAL A 15 25.72 -45.32 55.64
C VAL A 15 26.29 -44.23 56.52
N SER A 16 26.20 -43.00 56.08
CA SER A 16 26.47 -41.81 56.91
C SER A 16 25.16 -41.11 57.24
N LEU A 17 24.82 -41.11 58.50
CA LEU A 17 23.67 -40.42 59.09
C LEU A 17 24.00 -38.90 59.18
N ALA A 18 23.38 -38.07 58.39
CA ALA A 18 23.55 -36.63 58.47
C ALA A 18 22.29 -35.99 59.11
N LEU A 19 22.50 -35.17 60.11
CA LEU A 19 21.52 -34.39 60.84
C LEU A 19 20.83 -33.37 59.90
N ILE A 20 19.52 -33.37 59.91
CA ILE A 20 18.70 -32.38 59.19
C ILE A 20 18.53 -31.14 60.09
N ALA A 21 19.11 -30.02 59.71
CA ALA A 21 18.77 -28.70 60.24
C ALA A 21 17.66 -28.06 59.35
N PRO A 22 16.63 -27.39 59.91
CA PRO A 22 15.64 -26.74 59.09
C PRO A 22 16.22 -25.46 58.47
N ALA A 23 16.37 -25.44 57.15
CA ALA A 23 16.68 -24.22 56.41
C ALA A 23 15.40 -23.36 56.29
N ALA A 24 15.46 -22.15 56.78
CA ALA A 24 14.42 -21.13 56.58
C ALA A 24 14.34 -20.81 55.06
N LEU A 25 13.15 -20.97 54.51
CA LEU A 25 12.83 -20.55 53.14
C LEU A 25 12.81 -19.00 53.08
N ALA A 26 13.88 -18.39 52.66
CA ALA A 26 13.86 -17.04 52.15
C ALA A 26 13.17 -17.09 50.77
N GLN A 27 11.96 -16.51 50.69
CA GLN A 27 11.30 -16.30 49.42
C GLN A 27 12.01 -15.14 48.70
N ASP A 28 12.84 -15.51 47.76
CA ASP A 28 13.45 -14.57 46.84
C ASP A 28 12.36 -14.08 45.87
N ALA A 29 11.87 -12.84 46.13
CA ALA A 29 10.95 -12.16 45.23
C ALA A 29 11.76 -11.77 43.96
N THR A 30 11.74 -12.60 42.96
CA THR A 30 12.23 -12.24 41.59
C THR A 30 11.41 -11.02 41.14
N PRO A 31 12.05 -9.87 40.80
CA PRO A 31 11.35 -8.78 40.17
C PRO A 31 10.80 -9.28 38.83
N MET A 32 9.47 -9.22 38.66
CA MET A 32 8.83 -9.40 37.37
C MET A 32 9.40 -8.34 36.42
N ALA A 33 10.16 -8.79 35.43
CA ALA A 33 10.50 -7.94 34.30
C ALA A 33 9.19 -7.41 33.67
N PRO A 34 9.13 -6.13 33.28
CA PRO A 34 7.96 -5.62 32.58
C PRO A 34 7.75 -6.50 31.33
N ALA A 35 6.54 -7.01 31.19
CA ALA A 35 6.14 -7.72 29.98
C ALA A 35 6.47 -6.80 28.79
N MET A 36 7.43 -7.19 27.95
CA MET A 36 7.63 -6.54 26.67
C MET A 36 6.29 -6.68 25.95
N GLY A 37 5.65 -5.54 25.70
CA GLY A 37 4.46 -5.49 24.86
C GLY A 37 4.79 -6.21 23.56
N THR A 38 3.96 -7.15 23.17
CA THR A 38 4.02 -7.73 21.83
C THR A 38 4.11 -6.58 20.83
N PRO A 39 5.06 -6.58 19.89
CA PRO A 39 5.07 -5.58 18.83
C PRO A 39 3.69 -5.62 18.18
N ILE A 40 3.01 -4.48 18.17
CA ILE A 40 1.79 -4.30 17.38
C ILE A 40 2.31 -4.45 15.94
N SER A 41 2.03 -5.58 15.31
CA SER A 41 2.19 -5.71 13.85
C SER A 41 1.34 -4.59 13.25
N SER A 42 1.95 -3.60 12.63
CA SER A 42 1.21 -2.66 11.80
C SER A 42 0.53 -3.51 10.74
N GLU A 43 -0.79 -3.56 10.73
CA GLU A 43 -1.49 -4.21 9.63
C GLU A 43 -1.03 -3.53 8.34
N ALA A 44 -0.58 -4.32 7.37
CA ALA A 44 -0.15 -3.80 6.08
C ALA A 44 -1.34 -3.04 5.45
N MET A 45 -1.13 -1.79 5.08
CA MET A 45 -2.14 -1.02 4.36
C MET A 45 -2.31 -1.63 2.98
N THR A 46 -3.54 -2.02 2.64
CA THR A 46 -3.84 -2.65 1.34
C THR A 46 -4.96 -1.88 0.66
N LEU A 47 -4.78 -1.62 -0.63
CA LEU A 47 -5.72 -0.92 -1.49
C LEU A 47 -5.96 -1.74 -2.75
N ASP A 48 -7.21 -2.14 -2.99
CA ASP A 48 -7.63 -2.84 -4.20
C ASP A 48 -8.23 -1.84 -5.20
N VAL A 49 -7.65 -1.79 -6.40
CA VAL A 49 -7.99 -0.86 -7.48
C VAL A 49 -8.53 -1.64 -8.66
N PRO A 50 -9.86 -1.69 -8.87
CA PRO A 50 -10.44 -2.26 -10.07
C PRO A 50 -9.99 -1.53 -11.32
N LEU A 51 -9.64 -2.28 -12.37
CA LEU A 51 -9.29 -1.75 -13.69
C LEU A 51 -10.46 -1.88 -14.64
N VAL A 52 -10.77 -0.79 -15.33
CA VAL A 52 -11.81 -0.77 -16.37
C VAL A 52 -11.22 -0.37 -17.71
N ASP A 53 -11.79 -0.90 -18.79
CA ASP A 53 -11.51 -0.44 -20.15
C ASP A 53 -12.31 0.83 -20.51
N ALA A 54 -12.11 1.34 -21.73
CA ALA A 54 -12.78 2.56 -22.21
C ALA A 54 -14.31 2.44 -22.30
N THR A 55 -14.88 1.23 -22.27
CA THR A 55 -16.33 0.99 -22.25
C THR A 55 -16.88 0.89 -20.84
N GLY A 56 -16.00 0.85 -19.82
CA GLY A 56 -16.33 0.68 -18.40
C GLY A 56 -16.44 -0.77 -17.97
N ASP A 57 -16.05 -1.72 -18.85
CA ASP A 57 -16.02 -3.12 -18.48
C ASP A 57 -14.81 -3.42 -17.59
N ALA A 58 -15.02 -4.27 -16.56
CA ALA A 58 -13.93 -4.66 -15.67
C ALA A 58 -12.97 -5.60 -16.37
N VAL A 59 -11.69 -5.22 -16.45
CA VAL A 59 -10.63 -5.97 -17.14
C VAL A 59 -9.51 -6.41 -16.21
N GLY A 60 -9.52 -6.03 -14.93
CA GLY A 60 -8.45 -6.42 -14.03
C GLY A 60 -8.55 -5.85 -12.62
N LEU A 61 -7.50 -6.08 -11.86
CA LEU A 61 -7.32 -5.59 -10.49
C LEU A 61 -5.84 -5.27 -10.27
N ALA A 62 -5.55 -4.13 -9.69
CA ALA A 62 -4.24 -3.81 -9.12
C ALA A 62 -4.38 -3.74 -7.59
N THR A 63 -3.62 -4.55 -6.87
CA THR A 63 -3.59 -4.54 -5.40
C THR A 63 -2.29 -3.92 -4.94
N PHE A 64 -2.39 -2.80 -4.23
CA PHE A 64 -1.27 -2.12 -3.60
C PHE A 64 -1.18 -2.55 -2.14
N THR A 65 0.01 -2.92 -1.69
CA THR A 65 0.24 -3.31 -0.29
C THR A 65 1.49 -2.61 0.22
N GLU A 66 1.35 -1.76 1.23
CA GLU A 66 2.48 -1.11 1.89
C GLU A 66 2.96 -1.97 3.06
N GLY A 67 4.27 -2.20 3.10
CA GLY A 67 4.94 -2.96 4.14
C GLY A 67 6.34 -2.41 4.42
N ASP A 68 7.14 -3.14 5.19
CA ASP A 68 8.48 -2.72 5.64
C ASP A 68 9.46 -2.43 4.48
N ASN A 69 9.20 -3.00 3.28
CA ASN A 69 10.05 -2.86 2.10
C ASN A 69 9.51 -1.86 1.06
N GLY A 70 8.52 -1.06 1.42
CA GLY A 70 7.83 -0.14 0.52
C GLY A 70 6.49 -0.67 0.04
N VAL A 71 6.00 -0.15 -1.08
CA VAL A 71 4.73 -0.53 -1.69
C VAL A 71 4.94 -1.62 -2.73
N THR A 72 4.26 -2.74 -2.56
CA THR A 72 4.16 -3.81 -3.55
C THR A 72 2.85 -3.66 -4.33
N ILE A 73 2.94 -3.65 -5.65
CA ILE A 73 1.80 -3.62 -6.55
C ILE A 73 1.70 -4.98 -7.22
N HIS A 74 0.57 -5.66 -7.03
CA HIS A 74 0.24 -6.89 -7.73
C HIS A 74 -0.86 -6.61 -8.75
N LEU A 75 -0.57 -6.84 -10.02
CA LEU A 75 -1.43 -6.59 -11.17
C LEU A 75 -1.97 -7.91 -11.72
N LEU A 76 -3.29 -7.96 -11.93
CA LEU A 76 -3.96 -8.97 -12.74
C LEU A 76 -4.79 -8.25 -13.79
N VAL A 77 -4.58 -8.56 -15.08
CA VAL A 77 -5.31 -7.92 -16.19
C VAL A 77 -5.56 -8.89 -17.31
N GLN A 78 -6.64 -8.69 -18.06
CA GLN A 78 -7.07 -9.51 -19.18
C GLN A 78 -7.54 -8.65 -20.35
N GLY A 79 -7.61 -9.24 -21.55
CA GLY A 79 -8.07 -8.56 -22.77
C GLY A 79 -6.97 -7.83 -23.51
N LEU A 80 -5.72 -7.98 -23.08
CA LEU A 80 -4.56 -7.39 -23.75
C LEU A 80 -4.20 -8.11 -25.06
N THR A 81 -3.49 -7.44 -25.93
CA THR A 81 -2.78 -8.11 -27.01
C THR A 81 -1.58 -8.88 -26.45
N PRO A 82 -1.18 -10.04 -27.00
CA PRO A 82 0.03 -10.72 -26.56
C PRO A 82 1.28 -9.85 -26.71
N GLY A 83 2.15 -9.85 -25.70
CA GLY A 83 3.43 -9.13 -25.71
C GLY A 83 3.60 -8.17 -24.55
N GLU A 84 4.59 -7.28 -24.65
CA GLU A 84 4.94 -6.34 -23.59
C GLU A 84 3.98 -5.13 -23.56
N HIS A 85 3.64 -4.70 -22.35
CA HIS A 85 2.79 -3.54 -22.07
C HIS A 85 3.40 -2.68 -20.98
N GLY A 86 3.45 -1.36 -21.20
CA GLY A 86 3.81 -0.39 -20.19
C GLY A 86 2.69 -0.20 -19.16
N TRP A 87 3.05 0.14 -17.92
CA TRP A 87 2.13 0.52 -16.87
C TRP A 87 2.71 1.58 -15.95
N HIS A 88 1.88 2.54 -15.59
CA HIS A 88 2.34 3.71 -14.85
C HIS A 88 1.27 4.23 -13.89
N LEU A 89 1.70 4.94 -12.83
CA LEU A 89 0.81 5.89 -12.16
C LEU A 89 0.75 7.19 -12.96
N HIS A 90 -0.44 7.76 -13.01
CA HIS A 90 -0.76 9.02 -13.65
C HIS A 90 -1.19 10.07 -12.63
N GLU A 91 -1.03 11.37 -13.00
CA GLU A 91 -1.07 12.52 -12.09
C GLU A 91 -2.45 12.93 -11.60
N PHE A 92 -3.54 12.37 -12.20
CA PHE A 92 -4.90 12.68 -11.76
C PHE A 92 -5.71 11.43 -11.46
N GLY A 93 -6.44 11.44 -10.34
CA GLY A 93 -7.36 10.37 -9.95
C GLY A 93 -8.63 10.33 -10.79
N SER A 94 -8.49 10.18 -12.12
CA SER A 94 -9.59 10.26 -13.08
C SER A 94 -9.46 9.23 -14.21
N CYS A 95 -10.53 8.49 -14.46
CA CYS A 95 -10.61 7.44 -15.48
C CYS A 95 -11.80 7.67 -16.44
N ASP A 96 -11.81 8.79 -17.19
CA ASP A 96 -12.85 9.02 -18.20
C ASP A 96 -12.52 8.29 -19.49
N GLY A 97 -13.27 7.23 -19.78
CA GLY A 97 -13.16 6.44 -21.01
C GLY A 97 -13.91 7.03 -22.21
N ASN A 98 -14.82 8.00 -21.99
CA ASN A 98 -15.73 8.55 -23.02
C ASN A 98 -15.16 9.78 -23.72
N THR A 99 -13.88 9.76 -24.04
CA THR A 99 -13.20 10.85 -24.75
C THR A 99 -12.62 10.35 -26.07
N ASP A 100 -12.24 11.27 -26.96
CA ASP A 100 -11.55 10.91 -28.21
C ASP A 100 -10.21 10.16 -27.95
N GLU A 101 -9.59 10.47 -26.80
CA GLU A 101 -8.44 9.77 -26.25
C GLU A 101 -8.82 9.21 -24.89
N PRO A 102 -9.28 7.94 -24.78
CA PRO A 102 -9.72 7.35 -23.52
C PRO A 102 -8.69 7.51 -22.41
N PHE A 103 -9.19 7.85 -21.21
CA PHE A 103 -8.40 8.07 -20.00
C PHE A 103 -7.40 9.23 -20.07
N SER A 104 -7.50 10.12 -21.07
CA SER A 104 -6.68 11.35 -21.12
C SER A 104 -6.89 12.24 -19.89
N SER A 105 -8.01 12.11 -19.21
CA SER A 105 -8.31 12.76 -17.93
C SER A 105 -7.37 12.41 -16.79
N ALA A 106 -6.64 11.26 -16.87
CA ALA A 106 -5.63 10.90 -15.88
C ALA A 106 -4.33 11.71 -15.99
N GLY A 107 -4.16 12.54 -17.03
CA GLY A 107 -2.98 13.37 -17.21
C GLY A 107 -1.74 12.61 -17.69
N GLY A 108 -0.55 13.13 -17.38
CA GLY A 108 0.75 12.51 -17.64
C GLY A 108 1.14 11.46 -16.58
N HIS A 109 2.38 10.95 -16.66
CA HIS A 109 2.91 10.10 -15.58
C HIS A 109 3.04 10.89 -14.28
N TRP A 110 2.70 10.27 -13.16
CA TRP A 110 2.84 10.89 -11.85
C TRP A 110 4.30 11.12 -11.50
N ASN A 111 4.69 12.39 -11.42
CA ASN A 111 6.09 12.83 -11.31
C ASN A 111 6.27 13.93 -10.29
N PRO A 112 6.00 13.69 -8.99
CA PRO A 112 6.17 14.70 -7.94
C PRO A 112 7.62 15.12 -7.73
N THR A 113 8.59 14.39 -8.27
CA THR A 113 10.02 14.66 -8.15
C THR A 113 10.62 15.41 -9.33
N GLU A 114 9.82 15.71 -10.38
CA GLU A 114 10.23 16.44 -11.58
C GLU A 114 11.44 15.80 -12.32
N MET A 115 11.50 14.46 -12.33
CA MET A 115 12.55 13.71 -13.04
C MET A 115 12.15 13.45 -14.50
N GLU A 116 13.10 12.98 -15.31
CA GLU A 116 12.84 12.47 -16.65
C GLU A 116 12.26 11.04 -16.56
N HIS A 117 11.43 10.66 -17.55
CA HIS A 117 10.93 9.30 -17.70
C HIS A 117 12.07 8.29 -17.87
N GLY A 118 11.93 7.09 -17.30
CA GLY A 118 12.93 6.05 -17.38
C GLY A 118 12.52 4.69 -16.84
N ALA A 119 13.45 3.74 -16.88
CA ALA A 119 13.24 2.45 -16.25
C ALA A 119 13.11 2.58 -14.71
N PRO A 120 12.30 1.76 -14.05
CA PRO A 120 12.05 1.87 -12.61
C PRO A 120 13.29 1.65 -11.72
N ASP A 121 14.36 1.08 -12.26
CA ASP A 121 15.66 0.91 -11.60
C ASP A 121 16.71 1.95 -12.03
N ALA A 122 16.35 2.87 -12.92
CA ALA A 122 17.25 3.95 -13.37
C ALA A 122 17.39 5.01 -12.27
N ALA A 123 18.50 5.76 -12.30
CA ALA A 123 18.74 6.85 -11.36
C ALA A 123 17.78 8.05 -11.57
N MET A 124 17.21 8.18 -12.77
CA MET A 124 16.17 9.15 -13.13
C MET A 124 15.00 8.40 -13.75
N HIS A 125 13.85 8.52 -13.13
CA HIS A 125 12.56 8.01 -13.59
C HIS A 125 11.46 8.76 -12.85
N HIS A 126 10.23 8.72 -13.36
CA HIS A 126 9.08 9.23 -12.62
C HIS A 126 8.73 8.28 -11.46
N VAL A 127 8.22 8.80 -10.39
CA VAL A 127 7.71 7.97 -9.28
C VAL A 127 6.67 6.96 -9.75
N GLY A 128 5.92 7.31 -10.80
CA GLY A 128 4.90 6.47 -11.42
C GLY A 128 5.40 5.50 -12.48
N ASP A 129 6.70 5.39 -12.78
CA ASP A 129 7.23 4.52 -13.83
C ASP A 129 7.45 3.09 -13.30
N PHE A 130 6.70 2.11 -13.82
CA PHE A 130 6.80 0.70 -13.41
C PHE A 130 7.40 -0.20 -14.48
N GLY A 131 7.71 0.35 -15.66
CA GLY A 131 8.28 -0.38 -16.78
C GLY A 131 7.24 -1.23 -17.52
N ASN A 132 7.58 -2.47 -17.85
CA ASN A 132 6.76 -3.35 -18.67
C ASN A 132 6.44 -4.67 -17.96
N PHE A 133 5.33 -5.29 -18.39
CA PHE A 133 4.99 -6.67 -18.10
C PHE A 133 4.59 -7.40 -19.39
N GLU A 134 4.58 -8.73 -19.36
CA GLU A 134 4.26 -9.57 -20.52
C GLU A 134 2.84 -10.09 -20.43
N ALA A 135 2.06 -9.91 -21.49
CA ALA A 135 0.77 -10.55 -21.68
C ALA A 135 0.90 -11.85 -22.47
N THR A 136 0.26 -12.91 -22.00
CA THR A 136 0.23 -14.23 -22.63
C THR A 136 -0.52 -14.23 -23.96
N ALA A 137 -0.42 -15.35 -24.71
CA ALA A 137 -1.17 -15.55 -25.96
C ALA A 137 -2.70 -15.45 -25.79
N ASP A 138 -3.20 -15.66 -24.57
CA ASP A 138 -4.62 -15.56 -24.22
C ASP A 138 -5.03 -14.13 -23.79
N GLY A 139 -4.08 -13.19 -23.82
CA GLY A 139 -4.30 -11.80 -23.44
C GLY A 139 -4.43 -11.59 -21.92
N MET A 140 -3.90 -12.50 -21.12
CA MET A 140 -3.84 -12.39 -19.66
C MET A 140 -2.44 -12.00 -19.22
N ALA A 141 -2.36 -11.19 -18.17
CA ALA A 141 -1.10 -10.86 -17.54
C ALA A 141 -1.22 -10.84 -16.01
N GLU A 142 -0.12 -11.21 -15.37
CA GLU A 142 0.13 -11.06 -13.95
C GLU A 142 1.52 -10.43 -13.78
N ALA A 143 1.60 -9.36 -13.00
CA ALA A 143 2.85 -8.69 -12.73
C ALA A 143 2.94 -8.28 -11.25
N THR A 144 4.17 -8.14 -10.76
CA THR A 144 4.42 -7.62 -9.41
C THR A 144 5.66 -6.75 -9.43
N ILE A 145 5.55 -5.57 -8.83
CA ILE A 145 6.70 -4.68 -8.56
C ILE A 145 6.65 -4.25 -7.11
N THR A 146 7.82 -4.00 -6.52
CA THR A 146 7.94 -3.36 -5.20
C THR A 146 8.82 -2.15 -5.33
N THR A 147 8.35 -1.00 -4.84
CA THR A 147 9.08 0.27 -4.87
C THR A 147 9.03 0.98 -3.52
N THR A 148 10.02 1.84 -3.28
CA THR A 148 10.08 2.75 -2.12
C THR A 148 9.87 4.21 -2.52
N ASP A 149 9.49 4.48 -3.77
CA ASP A 149 9.43 5.84 -4.33
C ASP A 149 8.20 6.60 -3.85
N PHE A 150 7.17 5.87 -3.41
CA PHE A 150 5.97 6.46 -2.86
C PHE A 150 5.41 5.65 -1.67
N THR A 151 4.38 6.19 -1.02
CA THR A 151 3.69 5.60 0.12
C THR A 151 2.17 5.67 -0.07
N LEU A 152 1.46 4.67 0.46
CA LEU A 152 -0.01 4.69 0.53
C LEU A 152 -0.51 5.55 1.70
N GLY A 153 0.35 5.79 2.69
CA GLY A 153 0.07 6.69 3.82
C GLY A 153 0.53 8.12 3.57
N ASP A 154 0.66 8.90 4.65
CA ASP A 154 1.16 10.27 4.60
C ASP A 154 2.66 10.31 4.26
N GLY A 155 3.09 11.28 3.47
CA GLY A 155 4.48 11.44 3.10
C GLY A 155 4.70 12.44 1.98
N PRO A 156 5.96 12.78 1.65
CA PRO A 156 6.27 13.74 0.58
C PRO A 156 5.94 13.22 -0.82
N THR A 157 5.87 11.90 -1.00
CA THR A 157 5.43 11.22 -2.20
C THR A 157 4.25 10.30 -1.88
N SER A 158 3.28 10.81 -1.12
CA SER A 158 2.00 10.13 -0.89
C SER A 158 1.18 10.11 -2.17
N ILE A 159 0.54 8.96 -2.46
CA ILE A 159 -0.43 8.88 -3.56
C ILE A 159 -1.69 9.71 -3.31
N HIS A 160 -1.91 10.16 -2.06
CA HIS A 160 -3.01 11.02 -1.66
C HIS A 160 -2.59 12.48 -1.74
N ASP A 161 -2.43 12.99 -2.94
CA ASP A 161 -2.24 14.41 -3.21
C ASP A 161 -3.56 15.11 -3.56
N ASP A 162 -3.49 16.42 -3.85
CA ASP A 162 -4.70 17.22 -4.10
C ASP A 162 -5.46 16.76 -5.35
N ASP A 163 -4.76 16.20 -6.33
CA ASP A 163 -5.29 15.83 -7.65
C ASP A 163 -5.65 14.32 -7.73
N GLY A 164 -5.22 13.55 -6.73
CA GLY A 164 -5.33 12.08 -6.71
C GLY A 164 -4.44 11.42 -7.74
N THR A 165 -4.47 10.10 -7.82
CA THR A 165 -3.67 9.31 -8.76
C THR A 165 -4.49 8.20 -9.42
N ALA A 166 -4.12 7.84 -10.66
CA ALA A 166 -4.70 6.69 -11.36
C ALA A 166 -3.59 5.77 -11.87
N ILE A 167 -3.86 4.47 -11.92
CA ILE A 167 -2.99 3.52 -12.63
C ILE A 167 -3.50 3.34 -14.05
N ILE A 168 -2.59 3.44 -15.03
CA ILE A 168 -2.87 3.20 -16.44
C ILE A 168 -2.08 1.98 -16.92
N ILE A 169 -2.77 1.12 -17.66
CA ILE A 169 -2.19 0.06 -18.46
C ILE A 169 -2.19 0.50 -19.91
N HIS A 170 -1.04 0.43 -20.59
CA HIS A 170 -0.90 0.86 -21.96
C HIS A 170 -1.08 -0.31 -22.97
N ALA A 171 -1.47 0.04 -24.21
CA ALA A 171 -1.67 -0.93 -25.26
C ALA A 171 -0.36 -1.43 -25.88
N GLY A 172 0.75 -0.74 -25.66
CA GLY A 172 2.06 -1.06 -26.19
C GLY A 172 3.15 -1.06 -25.13
N ARG A 173 4.33 -1.46 -25.58
CA ARG A 173 5.55 -1.51 -24.78
C ARG A 173 6.05 -0.09 -24.48
N ASP A 174 6.44 0.15 -23.24
CA ASP A 174 7.26 1.30 -22.85
C ASP A 174 8.71 1.07 -23.29
N ASP A 175 9.29 2.00 -24.05
CA ASP A 175 10.69 1.91 -24.49
C ASP A 175 11.70 2.34 -23.41
N LEU A 176 11.21 2.85 -22.26
CA LEU A 176 11.95 3.27 -21.06
C LEU A 176 12.90 4.45 -21.29
N MET A 177 12.72 5.19 -22.37
CA MET A 177 13.67 6.23 -22.80
C MET A 177 13.01 7.46 -23.40
N THR A 178 11.98 7.27 -24.25
CA THR A 178 11.32 8.39 -24.97
C THR A 178 10.55 9.27 -23.99
N GLN A 179 10.89 10.56 -23.99
CA GLN A 179 10.21 11.53 -23.14
C GLN A 179 8.87 11.96 -23.74
N PRO A 180 7.85 12.19 -22.95
CA PRO A 180 7.77 12.04 -21.47
C PRO A 180 7.22 10.69 -21.01
N SER A 181 6.93 9.70 -21.87
CA SER A 181 6.09 8.55 -21.52
C SER A 181 6.47 7.22 -22.19
N GLY A 182 7.73 7.09 -22.68
CA GLY A 182 8.25 5.84 -23.21
C GLY A 182 7.58 5.30 -24.48
N ASP A 183 6.85 6.15 -25.23
CA ASP A 183 6.12 5.76 -26.46
C ASP A 183 5.21 4.52 -26.27
N SER A 184 4.66 4.35 -25.06
CA SER A 184 3.86 3.16 -24.66
C SER A 184 2.48 3.07 -25.33
N GLY A 185 2.13 4.06 -26.16
CA GLY A 185 0.94 4.05 -27.00
C GLY A 185 -0.36 4.37 -26.25
N ALA A 186 -1.47 3.89 -26.81
CA ALA A 186 -2.80 4.18 -26.26
C ALA A 186 -2.99 3.59 -24.86
N ARG A 187 -3.90 4.20 -24.09
CA ARG A 187 -4.29 3.72 -22.75
C ARG A 187 -5.35 2.63 -22.91
N PHE A 188 -5.05 1.43 -22.43
CA PHE A 188 -5.93 0.26 -22.53
C PHE A 188 -6.89 0.18 -21.36
N ALA A 189 -6.40 0.36 -20.14
CA ALA A 189 -7.22 0.30 -18.93
C ALA A 189 -6.79 1.33 -17.89
N CYS A 190 -7.71 1.71 -17.02
CA CYS A 190 -7.52 2.69 -15.96
C CYS A 190 -8.16 2.21 -14.66
N GLY A 191 -7.53 2.55 -13.53
CA GLY A 191 -8.09 2.42 -12.19
C GLY A 191 -7.72 3.62 -11.33
N VAL A 192 -8.69 4.20 -10.62
CA VAL A 192 -8.42 5.30 -9.68
C VAL A 192 -7.78 4.73 -8.43
N VAL A 193 -6.55 5.14 -8.15
CA VAL A 193 -5.77 4.71 -6.96
C VAL A 193 -6.10 5.62 -5.77
N ALA A 194 -6.09 6.93 -5.99
CA ALA A 194 -6.53 7.91 -5.01
C ALA A 194 -7.45 8.93 -5.68
N GLU A 195 -8.59 9.17 -5.04
CA GLU A 195 -9.50 10.23 -5.49
C GLU A 195 -8.89 11.60 -5.20
N PRO A 196 -9.17 12.62 -6.04
CA PRO A 196 -8.79 13.99 -5.75
C PRO A 196 -9.32 14.41 -4.37
N MET A 197 -8.49 15.05 -3.56
CA MET A 197 -8.95 15.64 -2.30
C MET A 197 -9.85 16.81 -2.60
N MET A 198 -11.13 16.56 -2.82
CA MET A 198 -12.12 17.62 -2.90
C MET A 198 -12.04 18.37 -1.58
N GLY A 199 -11.57 19.63 -1.64
CA GLY A 199 -11.50 20.48 -0.47
C GLY A 199 -12.82 20.36 0.28
N VAL A 200 -12.75 19.95 1.55
CA VAL A 200 -13.91 19.89 2.44
C VAL A 200 -14.46 21.30 2.46
N VAL A 201 -15.49 21.57 1.65
CA VAL A 201 -16.26 22.81 1.74
C VAL A 201 -16.88 22.72 3.12
N SER A 202 -16.18 23.31 4.11
CA SER A 202 -16.74 23.55 5.43
C SER A 202 -17.96 24.44 5.20
N THR A 203 -19.12 23.81 5.03
CA THR A 203 -20.37 24.54 5.12
C THR A 203 -20.34 25.20 6.50
N PRO A 204 -20.34 26.55 6.55
CA PRO A 204 -20.40 27.21 7.85
C PRO A 204 -21.66 26.69 8.54
N VAL A 205 -21.48 26.04 9.70
CA VAL A 205 -22.58 25.68 10.58
C VAL A 205 -23.31 26.98 10.84
N ALA A 206 -24.53 27.12 10.26
CA ALA A 206 -25.39 28.25 10.51
C ALA A 206 -25.62 28.30 12.03
N THR A 207 -25.00 29.24 12.70
CA THR A 207 -25.32 29.59 14.10
C THR A 207 -26.80 29.84 14.14
N PRO A 208 -27.57 29.21 15.03
CA PRO A 208 -28.98 29.52 15.19
C PRO A 208 -29.07 31.04 15.50
N MET A 209 -29.68 31.79 14.63
CA MET A 209 -30.04 33.18 14.96
C MET A 209 -30.99 33.11 16.15
N ASP A 210 -30.51 33.61 17.31
CA ASP A 210 -31.33 33.91 18.44
C ASP A 210 -32.43 34.90 18.00
N SER A 211 -33.63 34.37 17.84
CA SER A 211 -34.82 35.13 17.49
C SER A 211 -35.36 35.87 18.76
N GLY A 212 -34.54 36.78 19.26
CA GLY A 212 -34.93 37.76 20.23
C GLY A 212 -35.82 38.86 19.61
N MET A 213 -36.98 38.50 19.06
CA MET A 213 -38.02 39.47 18.74
C MET A 213 -38.83 39.78 19.98
N SER A 214 -38.41 40.82 20.68
CA SER A 214 -39.27 41.52 21.65
C SER A 214 -40.43 42.18 20.89
N ALA A 215 -41.66 41.73 21.18
CA ALA A 215 -42.86 42.38 20.68
C ALA A 215 -42.99 43.81 21.26
N PRO A 216 -43.40 44.82 20.45
CA PRO A 216 -43.66 46.15 20.98
C PRO A 216 -44.92 46.16 21.81
N GLN A 217 -44.81 46.67 23.04
CA GLN A 217 -45.94 46.90 23.94
C GLN A 217 -46.79 48.04 23.39
N ALA A 218 -48.09 47.78 23.25
CA ALA A 218 -49.09 48.78 22.94
C ALA A 218 -49.32 49.69 24.14
N THR A 219 -49.13 50.97 23.99
CA THR A 219 -49.54 51.99 24.99
C THR A 219 -51.04 52.23 24.89
N PRO A 220 -51.77 52.28 26.00
CA PRO A 220 -53.20 52.67 26.01
C PRO A 220 -53.34 54.18 25.84
N MET A 221 -54.16 54.56 24.85
CA MET A 221 -54.61 55.97 24.70
C MET A 221 -55.75 56.25 25.69
N SER A 222 -55.61 57.32 26.47
CA SER A 222 -56.62 57.96 27.27
C SER A 222 -57.35 59.01 26.48
#